data_eaceac735e7785437c6d1ca284c38381
#
_entry.id   eaceac735e7785437c6d1ca284c38381
#
_cell.length_a   1.000
_cell.length_b   1.000
_cell.length_c   1.000
_cell.angle_alpha   90.00
_cell.angle_beta   90.00
_cell.angle_gamma   90.00
#
_symmetry.space_group_name_H-M   'P 1'
#
loop_
_entity.id
_entity.type
_entity.pdbx_description
1 polymer ?
#
loop_
_entity_poly.entity_id
_entity_poly.type
_entity_poly.pdbx_seq_one_letter_code
_entity_poly.pdbx_strand_id
1 'polypeptide(L)'
;SDVYKRQQYIELGAMEGINHVQIFENKGEIMGCSNPHPHGQIWAQKTVPDEPAKESLRMRAHWEKTGRTLLGDYLAVELERETRLVCANHSFVVVVPFWATWPFETLILARRHVRHLGDMTPAERHDLADIIKELTTRYDNLFECSFPYSAGMHQSSTDGAEHAEWDWHMHFYPPLLRSAEVKKFMVGYEMLATPQRDITPEASATRLRAVSATHYAERD
;
A
#
# COMPACT_ATOMS: atom_id res chain seq x y z
N SER A 1 1.46 12.67 11.96
CA SER A 1 0.68 12.71 10.70
C SER A 1 -0.45 11.67 10.69
N ASP A 2 -0.24 10.47 11.25
CA ASP A 2 -1.24 9.37 11.19
C ASP A 2 -2.49 9.65 12.04
N VAL A 3 -2.32 10.36 13.17
CA VAL A 3 -3.46 10.83 13.98
C VAL A 3 -4.36 11.73 13.16
N TYR A 4 -3.79 12.65 12.39
CA TYR A 4 -4.55 13.56 11.52
C TYR A 4 -5.26 12.83 10.37
N LYS A 5 -4.58 11.92 9.69
CA LYS A 5 -5.16 11.11 8.59
C LYS A 5 -6.35 10.28 9.09
N ARG A 6 -6.20 9.63 10.26
CA ARG A 6 -7.29 8.88 10.89
C ARG A 6 -8.47 9.78 11.26
N GLN A 7 -8.19 10.94 11.87
CA GLN A 7 -9.22 11.89 12.25
C GLN A 7 -10.02 12.36 11.04
N GLN A 8 -9.33 12.77 9.96
CA GLN A 8 -9.98 13.19 8.72
C GLN A 8 -10.79 12.08 8.06
N TYR A 9 -10.31 10.83 8.05
CA TYR A 9 -11.10 9.70 7.56
C TYR A 9 -12.42 9.56 8.32
N ILE A 10 -12.39 9.64 9.65
CA ILE A 10 -13.58 9.50 10.50
C ILE A 10 -14.53 10.69 10.30
N GLU A 11 -14.00 11.92 10.35
CA GLU A 11 -14.81 13.15 10.26
C GLU A 11 -15.46 13.28 8.88
N LEU A 12 -14.70 13.10 7.81
CA LEU A 12 -15.22 13.17 6.43
C LEU A 12 -16.18 12.01 6.14
N GLY A 13 -15.84 10.79 6.58
CA GLY A 13 -16.67 9.62 6.39
C GLY A 13 -18.00 9.66 7.16
N ALA A 14 -18.09 10.48 8.21
CA ALA A 14 -19.36 10.71 8.92
C ALA A 14 -20.25 11.77 8.27
N MET A 15 -19.77 12.47 7.24
CA MET A 15 -20.56 13.50 6.54
C MET A 15 -21.58 12.84 5.61
N GLU A 16 -22.80 13.36 5.61
CA GLU A 16 -23.86 12.89 4.71
C GLU A 16 -23.42 12.97 3.24
N GLY A 17 -23.59 11.87 2.51
CA GLY A 17 -23.26 11.78 1.10
C GLY A 17 -21.79 11.52 0.80
N ILE A 18 -20.94 11.32 1.79
CA ILE A 18 -19.55 10.84 1.60
C ILE A 18 -19.51 9.33 1.82
N ASN A 19 -19.28 8.58 0.75
CA ASN A 19 -19.21 7.12 0.79
C ASN A 19 -17.79 6.58 0.60
N HIS A 20 -16.82 7.44 0.29
CA HIS A 20 -15.42 7.05 0.13
C HIS A 20 -14.47 8.18 0.52
N VAL A 21 -13.43 7.83 1.28
CA VAL A 21 -12.34 8.73 1.66
C VAL A 21 -11.01 8.08 1.27
N GLN A 22 -10.37 8.65 0.24
CA GLN A 22 -9.08 8.18 -0.27
C GLN A 22 -7.93 8.99 0.34
N ILE A 23 -6.99 8.31 0.97
CA ILE A 23 -5.75 8.89 1.50
C ILE A 23 -4.60 8.40 0.62
N PHE A 24 -3.82 9.31 0.06
CA PHE A 24 -2.70 8.97 -0.82
C PHE A 24 -1.60 10.04 -0.78
N GLU A 25 -0.44 9.69 -1.30
CA GLU A 25 0.68 10.61 -1.49
C GLU A 25 1.49 10.25 -2.74
N ASN A 26 2.16 11.25 -3.32
CA ASN A 26 3.16 11.07 -4.36
C ASN A 26 4.49 11.62 -3.85
N LYS A 27 5.55 10.83 -3.91
CA LYS A 27 6.92 11.23 -3.58
C LYS A 27 7.74 11.32 -4.87
N GLY A 28 8.42 12.47 -5.04
CA GLY A 28 9.29 12.73 -6.17
C GLY A 28 8.59 13.41 -7.36
N GLU A 29 9.29 14.33 -8.01
CA GLU A 29 8.79 15.12 -9.15
C GLU A 29 8.28 14.21 -10.29
N ILE A 30 8.96 13.11 -10.53
CA ILE A 30 8.60 12.13 -11.56
C ILE A 30 7.24 11.45 -11.34
N MET A 31 6.75 11.43 -10.10
CA MET A 31 5.41 10.95 -9.74
C MET A 31 4.39 12.10 -9.69
N GLY A 32 4.71 13.26 -10.23
CA GLY A 32 3.84 14.43 -10.25
C GLY A 32 3.81 15.23 -8.94
N CYS A 33 4.77 14.99 -8.04
CA CYS A 33 4.92 15.79 -6.82
C CYS A 33 5.67 17.09 -7.15
N SER A 34 4.95 18.21 -7.20
CA SER A 34 5.54 19.53 -7.50
C SER A 34 6.18 20.23 -6.29
N ASN A 35 5.91 19.74 -5.07
CA ASN A 35 6.45 20.31 -3.83
C ASN A 35 7.33 19.25 -3.12
N PRO A 36 8.63 19.54 -2.91
CA PRO A 36 9.54 18.60 -2.23
C PRO A 36 9.23 18.40 -0.75
N HIS A 37 8.43 19.28 -0.12
CA HIS A 37 7.98 19.08 1.26
C HIS A 37 7.03 17.87 1.34
N PRO A 38 7.30 16.88 2.21
CA PRO A 38 6.44 15.72 2.34
C PRO A 38 4.99 16.09 2.64
N HIS A 39 4.08 15.69 1.79
CA HIS A 39 2.64 15.94 1.93
C HIS A 39 1.82 14.81 1.35
N GLY A 40 0.68 14.55 1.96
CA GLY A 40 -0.35 13.65 1.43
C GLY A 40 -1.61 14.41 1.05
N GLN A 41 -2.49 13.75 0.33
CA GLN A 41 -3.80 14.26 -0.05
C GLN A 41 -4.89 13.37 0.53
N ILE A 42 -6.04 13.98 0.85
CA ILE A 42 -7.24 13.28 1.30
C ILE A 42 -8.40 13.77 0.43
N TRP A 43 -8.99 12.85 -0.33
CA TRP A 43 -10.13 13.11 -1.19
C TRP A 43 -11.35 12.37 -0.66
N ALA A 44 -12.45 13.08 -0.49
CA ALA A 44 -13.72 12.55 -0.04
C ALA A 44 -14.80 12.75 -1.10
N GLN A 45 -15.56 11.70 -1.39
CA GLN A 45 -16.54 11.74 -2.47
C GLN A 45 -17.74 10.82 -2.23
N LYS A 46 -18.82 11.08 -2.97
CA LYS A 46 -20.06 10.31 -2.88
C LYS A 46 -19.95 8.91 -3.51
N THR A 47 -19.25 8.80 -4.62
CA THR A 47 -19.13 7.53 -5.36
C THR A 47 -17.89 6.79 -4.90
N VAL A 48 -17.99 5.46 -4.73
CA VAL A 48 -16.80 4.61 -4.52
C VAL A 48 -16.03 4.56 -5.84
N PRO A 49 -14.72 4.87 -5.87
CA PRO A 49 -13.90 4.81 -7.08
C PRO A 49 -13.78 3.40 -7.65
N ASP A 50 -13.42 3.31 -8.93
CA ASP A 50 -13.40 2.04 -9.68
C ASP A 50 -12.52 0.96 -9.05
N GLU A 51 -11.31 1.30 -8.59
CA GLU A 51 -10.41 0.30 -8.02
C GLU A 51 -10.91 -0.23 -6.67
N PRO A 52 -11.25 0.60 -5.66
CA PRO A 52 -11.90 0.11 -4.44
C PRO A 52 -13.22 -0.63 -4.69
N ALA A 53 -14.01 -0.25 -5.71
CA ALA A 53 -15.23 -0.96 -6.06
C ALA A 53 -14.96 -2.37 -6.59
N LYS A 54 -13.93 -2.55 -7.44
CA LYS A 54 -13.50 -3.87 -7.93
C LYS A 54 -12.99 -4.75 -6.79
N GLU A 55 -12.19 -4.18 -5.88
CA GLU A 55 -11.68 -4.89 -4.69
C GLU A 55 -12.83 -5.32 -3.78
N SER A 56 -13.76 -4.42 -3.45
CA SER A 56 -14.95 -4.71 -2.65
C SER A 56 -15.75 -5.87 -3.22
N LEU A 57 -15.97 -5.87 -4.54
CA LEU A 57 -16.67 -6.97 -5.21
C LEU A 57 -15.96 -8.32 -5.01
N ARG A 58 -14.64 -8.36 -5.11
CA ARG A 58 -13.85 -9.59 -4.95
C ARG A 58 -13.76 -10.04 -3.49
N MET A 59 -13.54 -9.11 -2.58
CA MET A 59 -13.52 -9.38 -1.14
C MET A 59 -14.86 -9.92 -0.67
N ARG A 60 -15.98 -9.31 -1.09
CA ARG A 60 -17.33 -9.78 -0.77
C ARG A 60 -17.60 -11.19 -1.31
N ALA A 61 -17.29 -11.44 -2.57
CA ALA A 61 -17.47 -12.77 -3.17
C ALA A 61 -16.66 -13.87 -2.45
N HIS A 62 -15.45 -13.53 -1.98
CA HIS A 62 -14.64 -14.45 -1.18
C HIS A 62 -15.26 -14.69 0.20
N TRP A 63 -15.67 -13.60 0.87
CA TRP A 63 -16.32 -13.67 2.19
C TRP A 63 -17.62 -14.50 2.15
N GLU A 64 -18.49 -14.27 1.20
CA GLU A 64 -19.73 -15.04 1.03
C GLU A 64 -19.47 -16.51 0.82
N LYS A 65 -18.38 -16.87 0.15
CA LYS A 65 -18.00 -18.27 -0.11
C LYS A 65 -17.33 -18.96 1.07
N THR A 66 -16.49 -18.24 1.83
CA THR A 66 -15.54 -18.85 2.79
C THR A 66 -15.77 -18.43 4.24
N GLY A 67 -16.47 -17.32 4.49
CA GLY A 67 -16.58 -16.70 5.82
C GLY A 67 -15.26 -16.08 6.30
N ARG A 68 -14.27 -15.90 5.42
CA ARG A 68 -12.95 -15.33 5.73
C ARG A 68 -12.65 -14.18 4.79
N THR A 69 -11.77 -13.26 5.21
CA THR A 69 -11.35 -12.15 4.37
C THR A 69 -10.35 -12.60 3.30
N LEU A 70 -10.42 -12.00 2.12
CA LEU A 70 -9.57 -12.35 0.97
C LEU A 70 -8.10 -12.08 1.24
N LEU A 71 -7.77 -10.90 1.78
CA LEU A 71 -6.38 -10.53 2.06
C LEU A 71 -5.84 -11.22 3.32
N GLY A 72 -6.70 -11.59 4.26
CA GLY A 72 -6.32 -12.44 5.39
C GLY A 72 -5.87 -13.83 4.95
N ASP A 73 -6.62 -14.49 4.06
CA ASP A 73 -6.24 -15.77 3.46
C ASP A 73 -4.96 -15.65 2.61
N TYR A 74 -4.85 -14.56 1.84
CA TYR A 74 -3.65 -14.27 1.06
C TYR A 74 -2.42 -14.08 1.97
N LEU A 75 -2.55 -13.28 3.03
CA LEU A 75 -1.46 -13.07 4.00
C LEU A 75 -1.00 -14.37 4.66
N ALA A 76 -1.92 -15.27 4.99
CA ALA A 76 -1.57 -16.58 5.55
C ALA A 76 -0.66 -17.37 4.61
N VAL A 77 -0.94 -17.37 3.29
CA VAL A 77 -0.10 -18.02 2.27
C VAL A 77 1.28 -17.33 2.16
N GLU A 78 1.32 -16.00 2.21
CA GLU A 78 2.60 -15.28 2.13
C GLU A 78 3.48 -15.52 3.36
N LEU A 79 2.91 -15.60 4.55
CA LEU A 79 3.62 -15.90 5.79
C LEU A 79 4.13 -17.35 5.83
N GLU A 80 3.39 -18.31 5.26
CA GLU A 80 3.82 -19.70 5.15
C GLU A 80 4.99 -19.85 4.16
N ARG A 81 4.92 -19.16 3.03
CA ARG A 81 5.92 -19.31 1.94
C ARG A 81 7.14 -18.41 2.09
N GLU A 82 6.98 -17.25 2.69
CA GLU A 82 8.01 -16.20 2.90
C GLU A 82 8.74 -15.70 1.64
N THR A 83 8.37 -16.18 0.45
CA THR A 83 9.10 -15.90 -0.81
C THR A 83 8.96 -14.44 -1.25
N ARG A 84 7.81 -13.81 -0.98
CA ARG A 84 7.51 -12.43 -1.37
C ARG A 84 7.43 -11.46 -0.17
N LEU A 85 7.76 -11.93 1.02
CA LEU A 85 7.84 -11.12 2.23
C LEU A 85 9.06 -10.19 2.15
N VAL A 86 8.87 -8.90 2.50
CA VAL A 86 9.93 -7.89 2.52
C VAL A 86 10.39 -7.62 3.95
N CYS A 87 9.50 -7.17 4.80
CA CYS A 87 9.70 -6.94 6.24
C CYS A 87 8.39 -7.09 7.00
N ALA A 88 8.47 -7.18 8.31
CA ALA A 88 7.31 -7.32 9.16
C ALA A 88 7.60 -6.82 10.57
N ASN A 89 6.57 -6.30 11.25
CA ASN A 89 6.61 -6.01 12.68
C ASN A 89 5.47 -6.75 13.41
N HIS A 90 5.15 -6.32 14.62
CA HIS A 90 4.13 -6.96 15.43
C HIS A 90 2.75 -6.93 14.76
N SER A 91 2.36 -5.80 14.17
CA SER A 91 1.02 -5.58 13.65
C SER A 91 0.88 -5.66 12.13
N PHE A 92 1.97 -5.50 11.36
CA PHE A 92 1.93 -5.40 9.90
C PHE A 92 2.98 -6.26 9.21
N VAL A 93 2.69 -6.55 7.94
CA VAL A 93 3.58 -7.28 7.03
C VAL A 93 3.66 -6.53 5.71
N VAL A 94 4.86 -6.39 5.15
CA VAL A 94 5.10 -5.87 3.80
C VAL A 94 5.43 -7.01 2.87
N VAL A 95 4.68 -7.13 1.79
CA VAL A 95 4.92 -8.12 0.73
C VAL A 95 5.06 -7.43 -0.62
N VAL A 96 5.78 -8.06 -1.56
CA VAL A 96 5.60 -7.77 -2.99
C VAL A 96 4.46 -8.67 -3.44
N PRO A 97 3.27 -8.13 -3.77
CA PRO A 97 2.12 -8.98 -4.03
C PRO A 97 2.32 -9.88 -5.26
N PHE A 98 1.75 -11.07 -5.25
CA PHE A 98 1.86 -12.03 -6.36
C PHE A 98 1.48 -11.41 -7.71
N TRP A 99 0.52 -10.49 -7.72
CA TRP A 99 0.05 -9.77 -8.91
C TRP A 99 0.81 -8.48 -9.21
N ALA A 100 1.87 -8.14 -8.45
CA ALA A 100 2.66 -6.93 -8.68
C ALA A 100 3.09 -6.80 -10.14
N THR A 101 2.93 -5.60 -10.70
CA THR A 101 3.32 -5.26 -12.06
C THR A 101 4.37 -4.16 -12.11
N TRP A 102 4.36 -3.22 -11.15
CA TRP A 102 5.44 -2.26 -10.99
C TRP A 102 6.69 -2.94 -10.42
N PRO A 103 7.91 -2.47 -10.76
CA PRO A 103 9.16 -3.18 -10.46
C PRO A 103 9.36 -3.57 -8.99
N PHE A 104 9.06 -2.67 -8.07
CA PHE A 104 9.14 -2.88 -6.62
C PHE A 104 7.84 -2.52 -5.93
N GLU A 105 6.72 -2.80 -6.59
CA GLU A 105 5.41 -2.67 -5.99
C GLU A 105 5.34 -3.43 -4.67
N THR A 106 4.83 -2.78 -3.62
CA THR A 106 4.62 -3.43 -2.34
C THR A 106 3.22 -3.16 -1.80
N LEU A 107 2.81 -4.07 -0.94
CA LEU A 107 1.54 -4.02 -0.22
C LEU A 107 1.82 -4.19 1.28
N ILE A 108 1.33 -3.26 2.09
CA ILE A 108 1.31 -3.39 3.54
C ILE A 108 -0.03 -3.97 3.95
N LEU A 109 0.00 -5.07 4.69
CA LEU A 109 -1.16 -5.80 5.20
C LEU A 109 -1.15 -5.81 6.73
N ALA A 110 -2.31 -5.62 7.36
CA ALA A 110 -2.45 -5.83 8.79
C ALA A 110 -2.52 -7.32 9.12
N ARG A 111 -1.84 -7.77 10.21
CA ARG A 111 -1.91 -9.17 10.68
C ARG A 111 -3.27 -9.52 11.27
N ARG A 112 -3.93 -8.55 11.87
CA ARG A 112 -5.29 -8.65 12.37
C ARG A 112 -6.27 -8.08 11.35
N HIS A 113 -7.48 -8.60 11.31
CA HIS A 113 -8.54 -8.00 10.52
C HIS A 113 -8.82 -6.56 10.98
N VAL A 114 -8.58 -5.61 10.10
CA VAL A 114 -8.77 -4.15 10.26
C VAL A 114 -9.42 -3.64 9.00
N ARG A 115 -10.55 -2.96 9.08
CA ARG A 115 -11.29 -2.48 7.91
C ARG A 115 -10.86 -1.09 7.46
N HIS A 116 -10.46 -0.26 8.43
CA HIS A 116 -10.05 1.13 8.21
C HIS A 116 -9.19 1.65 9.37
N LEU A 117 -8.54 2.80 9.19
CA LEU A 117 -7.68 3.43 10.21
C LEU A 117 -8.38 3.67 11.56
N GLY A 118 -9.72 3.83 11.56
CA GLY A 118 -10.51 4.00 12.77
C GLY A 118 -10.49 2.78 13.69
N ASP A 119 -10.39 1.57 13.12
CA ASP A 119 -10.34 0.31 13.86
C ASP A 119 -8.98 0.03 14.49
N MET A 120 -7.93 0.76 14.11
CA MET A 120 -6.57 0.57 14.62
C MET A 120 -6.40 1.12 16.04
N THR A 121 -5.80 0.32 16.90
CA THR A 121 -5.36 0.73 18.23
C THR A 121 -4.21 1.75 18.16
N PRO A 122 -3.91 2.48 19.25
CA PRO A 122 -2.72 3.35 19.28
C PRO A 122 -1.41 2.62 18.99
N ALA A 123 -1.25 1.39 19.50
CA ALA A 123 -0.06 0.56 19.25
C ALA A 123 0.07 0.19 17.77
N GLU A 124 -1.02 -0.26 17.13
CA GLU A 124 -1.02 -0.59 15.70
C GLU A 124 -0.70 0.62 14.82
N ARG A 125 -1.19 1.82 15.17
CA ARG A 125 -0.81 3.04 14.44
C ARG A 125 0.67 3.38 14.57
N HIS A 126 1.28 3.10 15.73
CA HIS A 126 2.72 3.24 15.92
C HIS A 126 3.49 2.24 15.06
N ASP A 127 3.10 0.97 15.11
CA ASP A 127 3.66 -0.09 14.27
C ASP A 127 3.52 0.21 12.76
N LEU A 128 2.40 0.83 12.34
CA LEU A 128 2.20 1.26 10.96
C LEU A 128 3.21 2.34 10.56
N ALA A 129 3.45 3.33 11.42
CA ALA A 129 4.44 4.38 11.16
C ALA A 129 5.85 3.79 11.05
N ASP A 130 6.20 2.86 11.94
CA ASP A 130 7.50 2.19 11.95
C ASP A 130 7.73 1.35 10.69
N ILE A 131 6.74 0.56 10.26
CA ILE A 131 6.90 -0.29 9.08
C ILE A 131 6.92 0.52 7.78
N ILE A 132 6.18 1.63 7.71
CA ILE A 132 6.28 2.58 6.58
C ILE A 132 7.68 3.18 6.54
N LYS A 133 8.24 3.61 7.68
CA LYS A 133 9.60 4.13 7.76
C LYS A 133 10.61 3.08 7.31
N GLU A 134 10.51 1.84 7.77
CA GLU A 134 11.41 0.76 7.36
C GLU A 134 11.31 0.50 5.84
N LEU A 135 10.10 0.39 5.27
CA LEU A 135 9.90 0.16 3.85
C LEU A 135 10.50 1.29 3.01
N THR A 136 10.21 2.55 3.36
CA THR A 136 10.72 3.70 2.60
C THR A 136 12.22 3.85 2.71
N THR A 137 12.83 3.48 3.86
CA THR A 137 14.28 3.38 4.01
C THR A 137 14.88 2.31 3.09
N ARG A 138 14.25 1.13 2.99
CA ARG A 138 14.69 0.07 2.05
C ARG A 138 14.57 0.52 0.60
N TYR A 139 13.53 1.27 0.25
CA TYR A 139 13.41 1.87 -1.07
C TYR A 139 14.56 2.83 -1.37
N ASP A 140 14.82 3.78 -0.48
CA ASP A 140 15.92 4.74 -0.67
C ASP A 140 17.29 4.02 -0.76
N ASN A 141 17.50 2.96 0.02
CA ASN A 141 18.72 2.15 0.01
C ASN A 141 18.90 1.28 -1.23
N LEU A 142 17.83 0.99 -1.98
CA LEU A 142 17.88 0.08 -3.13
C LEU A 142 18.76 0.61 -4.26
N PHE A 143 18.77 1.93 -4.44
CA PHE A 143 19.60 2.63 -5.42
C PHE A 143 20.30 3.86 -4.84
N GLU A 144 20.38 3.97 -3.52
CA GLU A 144 20.99 5.08 -2.78
C GLU A 144 20.52 6.46 -3.27
N CYS A 145 19.21 6.61 -3.38
CA CYS A 145 18.55 7.84 -3.83
C CYS A 145 17.23 8.07 -3.10
N SER A 146 16.71 9.29 -3.15
CA SER A 146 15.32 9.55 -2.72
C SER A 146 14.35 8.83 -3.67
N PHE A 147 13.92 7.64 -3.28
CA PHE A 147 13.15 6.74 -4.12
C PHE A 147 11.73 7.28 -4.36
N PRO A 148 11.33 7.52 -5.62
CA PRO A 148 10.00 8.02 -5.93
C PRO A 148 8.95 6.91 -5.85
N TYR A 149 7.74 7.25 -5.44
CA TYR A 149 6.57 6.36 -5.46
C TYR A 149 5.25 7.13 -5.43
N SER A 150 4.19 6.47 -5.87
CA SER A 150 2.83 6.78 -5.45
C SER A 150 2.41 5.77 -4.40
N ALA A 151 1.77 6.23 -3.32
CA ALA A 151 1.27 5.36 -2.27
C ALA A 151 -0.14 5.77 -1.84
N GLY A 152 -0.96 4.80 -1.43
CA GLY A 152 -2.31 5.08 -0.99
C GLY A 152 -2.89 3.96 -0.13
N MET A 153 -3.79 4.34 0.77
CA MET A 153 -4.50 3.42 1.65
C MET A 153 -5.84 3.06 1.03
N HIS A 154 -6.14 1.78 0.93
CA HIS A 154 -7.48 1.29 0.65
C HIS A 154 -8.14 0.86 1.96
N GLN A 155 -9.34 1.39 2.18
CA GLN A 155 -10.10 1.25 3.40
C GLN A 155 -11.56 0.96 3.03
N SER A 156 -12.33 0.40 3.97
CA SER A 156 -13.76 0.18 3.76
C SER A 156 -14.47 1.48 3.36
N SER A 157 -15.53 1.37 2.57
CA SER A 157 -16.41 2.49 2.26
C SER A 157 -17.04 3.09 3.52
N THR A 158 -17.40 4.37 3.45
CA THR A 158 -18.07 5.13 4.54
C THR A 158 -19.56 5.32 4.27
N ASP A 159 -20.17 4.41 3.53
CA ASP A 159 -21.58 4.42 3.09
C ASP A 159 -22.59 3.96 4.17
N GLY A 160 -22.09 3.73 5.39
CA GLY A 160 -22.89 3.26 6.52
C GLY A 160 -23.09 1.76 6.62
N ALA A 161 -22.58 0.96 5.66
CA ALA A 161 -22.54 -0.51 5.76
C ALA A 161 -21.37 -0.99 6.61
N GLU A 162 -21.45 -2.23 7.12
CA GLU A 162 -20.43 -2.76 8.03
C GLU A 162 -19.12 -3.13 7.32
N HIS A 163 -19.19 -3.62 6.09
CA HIS A 163 -18.04 -4.09 5.30
C HIS A 163 -17.13 -5.08 6.05
N ALA A 164 -17.72 -6.09 6.67
CA ALA A 164 -16.98 -7.14 7.39
C ALA A 164 -16.00 -7.92 6.51
N GLU A 165 -16.21 -7.91 5.19
CA GLU A 165 -15.35 -8.54 4.19
C GLU A 165 -14.06 -7.75 3.90
N TRP A 166 -13.98 -6.49 4.32
CA TRP A 166 -12.91 -5.59 3.92
C TRP A 166 -11.68 -5.71 4.82
N ASP A 167 -10.51 -5.77 4.18
CA ASP A 167 -9.21 -5.65 4.85
C ASP A 167 -8.53 -4.34 4.46
N TRP A 168 -8.14 -3.53 5.46
CA TRP A 168 -7.28 -2.38 5.24
C TRP A 168 -5.93 -2.81 4.68
N HIS A 169 -5.46 -2.11 3.66
CA HIS A 169 -4.13 -2.30 3.09
C HIS A 169 -3.60 -1.01 2.49
N MET A 170 -2.28 -0.94 2.27
CA MET A 170 -1.62 0.22 1.69
C MET A 170 -0.73 -0.20 0.54
N HIS A 171 -0.95 0.41 -0.62
CA HIS A 171 -0.19 0.20 -1.85
C HIS A 171 0.98 1.16 -1.98
N PHE A 172 2.07 0.68 -2.59
CA PHE A 172 3.19 1.49 -3.08
C PHE A 172 3.49 1.09 -4.53
N TYR A 173 3.53 2.08 -5.40
CA TYR A 173 3.80 1.95 -6.84
C TYR A 173 5.03 2.78 -7.24
N PRO A 174 6.24 2.23 -7.13
CA PRO A 174 7.48 2.92 -7.49
C PRO A 174 7.85 2.68 -8.95
N PRO A 175 8.39 3.70 -9.68
CA PRO A 175 8.73 3.57 -11.10
C PRO A 175 10.15 3.08 -11.37
N LEU A 176 11.06 3.06 -10.40
CA LEU A 176 12.46 2.70 -10.64
C LEU A 176 12.63 1.20 -10.82
N LEU A 177 13.39 0.77 -11.83
CA LEU A 177 13.53 -0.64 -12.21
C LEU A 177 14.93 -1.23 -11.96
N ARG A 178 15.97 -0.62 -12.54
CA ARG A 178 17.35 -1.18 -12.50
C ARG A 178 18.34 -0.27 -11.82
N SER A 179 18.06 1.03 -11.82
CA SER A 179 18.88 2.08 -11.20
C SER A 179 18.02 3.29 -10.88
N ALA A 180 18.61 4.30 -10.25
CA ALA A 180 17.95 5.59 -10.01
C ALA A 180 17.48 6.30 -11.29
N GLU A 181 18.01 5.93 -12.46
CA GLU A 181 17.72 6.57 -13.75
C GLU A 181 16.75 5.76 -14.61
N VAL A 182 16.77 4.42 -14.49
CA VAL A 182 15.96 3.52 -15.32
C VAL A 182 14.57 3.36 -14.71
N LYS A 183 13.59 3.88 -15.41
CA LYS A 183 12.19 3.95 -14.97
C LYS A 183 11.30 3.06 -15.82
N LYS A 184 10.28 2.51 -15.19
CA LYS A 184 9.19 1.76 -15.82
C LYS A 184 7.87 2.45 -15.49
N PHE A 185 7.12 2.82 -16.51
CA PHE A 185 5.75 3.30 -16.38
C PHE A 185 4.80 2.37 -17.11
N MET A 186 3.55 2.36 -16.69
CA MET A 186 2.49 1.67 -17.40
C MET A 186 2.03 2.54 -18.57
N VAL A 187 2.63 2.33 -19.74
CA VAL A 187 2.38 3.10 -20.97
C VAL A 187 2.23 2.16 -22.16
N GLY A 188 1.81 2.68 -23.30
CA GLY A 188 1.74 1.93 -24.54
C GLY A 188 0.95 0.62 -24.39
N TYR A 189 1.63 -0.51 -24.53
CA TYR A 189 1.00 -1.83 -24.45
C TYR A 189 0.27 -2.06 -23.13
N GLU A 190 0.84 -1.66 -21.99
CA GLU A 190 0.26 -1.85 -20.66
C GLU A 190 -1.05 -1.08 -20.50
N MET A 191 -1.15 0.14 -21.05
CA MET A 191 -2.38 0.93 -21.04
C MET A 191 -3.42 0.43 -22.03
N LEU A 192 -2.99 -0.11 -23.19
CA LEU A 192 -3.88 -0.49 -24.28
C LEU A 192 -4.31 -1.97 -24.23
N ALA A 193 -3.55 -2.81 -23.55
CA ALA A 193 -3.76 -4.25 -23.54
C ALA A 193 -3.72 -4.84 -22.12
N THR A 194 -2.51 -5.10 -21.59
CA THR A 194 -2.35 -5.71 -20.26
C THR A 194 -1.02 -5.32 -19.61
N PRO A 195 -0.98 -5.15 -18.27
CA PRO A 195 0.27 -4.88 -17.56
C PRO A 195 1.34 -5.95 -17.82
N GLN A 196 2.59 -5.50 -17.97
CA GLN A 196 3.76 -6.35 -18.20
C GLN A 196 4.74 -6.22 -17.02
N ARG A 197 5.30 -7.34 -16.60
CA ARG A 197 6.34 -7.39 -15.56
C ARG A 197 7.71 -7.37 -16.18
N ASP A 198 8.61 -6.53 -15.66
CA ASP A 198 10.04 -6.53 -15.99
C ASP A 198 10.87 -7.33 -14.98
N ILE A 199 10.34 -7.53 -13.77
CA ILE A 199 10.96 -8.26 -12.67
C ILE A 199 9.88 -9.07 -11.93
N THR A 200 10.22 -10.27 -11.49
CA THR A 200 9.26 -11.09 -10.73
C THR A 200 9.06 -10.56 -9.31
N PRO A 201 7.88 -10.77 -8.71
CA PRO A 201 7.63 -10.38 -7.32
C PRO A 201 8.65 -10.96 -6.34
N GLU A 202 9.06 -12.20 -6.53
CA GLU A 202 10.05 -12.91 -5.70
C GLU A 202 11.44 -12.26 -5.79
N ALA A 203 11.87 -11.90 -7.00
CA ALA A 203 13.14 -11.21 -7.21
C ALA A 203 13.11 -9.79 -6.61
N SER A 204 12.01 -9.07 -6.74
CA SER A 204 11.82 -7.75 -6.11
C SER A 204 11.87 -7.84 -4.59
N ALA A 205 11.14 -8.78 -3.99
CA ALA A 205 11.15 -9.00 -2.54
C ALA A 205 12.54 -9.39 -2.03
N THR A 206 13.24 -10.26 -2.75
CA THR A 206 14.62 -10.66 -2.39
C THR A 206 15.55 -9.46 -2.37
N ARG A 207 15.49 -8.58 -3.37
CA ARG A 207 16.30 -7.37 -3.43
C ARG A 207 15.96 -6.39 -2.30
N LEU A 208 14.68 -6.16 -2.02
CA LEU A 208 14.24 -5.30 -0.92
C LEU A 208 14.64 -5.85 0.46
N ARG A 209 14.60 -7.18 0.67
CA ARG A 209 15.10 -7.80 1.91
C ARG A 209 16.60 -7.64 2.09
N ALA A 210 17.36 -7.69 1.01
CA ALA A 210 18.81 -7.65 1.04
C ALA A 210 19.39 -6.28 1.44
N VAL A 211 18.65 -5.20 1.26
CA VAL A 211 19.10 -3.85 1.67
C VAL A 211 18.85 -3.61 3.16
N SER A 212 19.68 -2.76 3.77
CA SER A 212 19.59 -2.42 5.19
C SER A 212 18.29 -1.68 5.54
N ALA A 213 17.83 -1.85 6.78
CA ALA A 213 16.80 -1.00 7.39
C ALA A 213 17.35 0.33 7.95
N THR A 214 18.71 0.51 7.98
CA THR A 214 19.36 1.79 8.29
C THR A 214 19.58 2.55 6.98
N HIS A 215 19.17 3.83 6.92
CA HIS A 215 19.25 4.65 5.72
C HIS A 215 20.71 4.80 5.24
N TYR A 216 20.93 4.78 3.91
CA TYR A 216 22.28 4.83 3.33
C TYR A 216 23.08 6.09 3.75
N ALA A 217 22.42 7.23 3.96
CA ALA A 217 23.04 8.46 4.43
C ALA A 217 23.42 8.46 5.94
N GLU A 218 22.98 7.44 6.69
CA GLU A 218 23.30 7.25 8.12
C GLU A 218 24.36 6.14 8.35
N ARG A 219 24.89 5.57 7.28
CA ARG A 219 25.95 4.56 7.35
C ARG A 219 27.32 5.26 7.29
N ASP A 220 28.18 4.93 8.23
CA ASP A 220 29.60 5.34 8.28
C ASP A 220 30.41 4.75 7.12
#